data_97570eddfef9ddf2e780712dec8842ea
#
_entry.id   97570eddfef9ddf2e780712dec8842ea
#
_cell.length_a   1.000
_cell.length_b   1.000
_cell.length_c   1.000
_cell.angle_alpha   90.00
_cell.angle_beta   90.00
_cell.angle_gamma   90.00
#
_symmetry.space_group_name_H-M   'P 1'
#
loop_
_entity.id
_entity.type
_entity.pdbx_description
1 polymer ?
#
loop_
_entity_poly.entity_id
_entity_poly.type
_entity_poly.pdbx_seq_one_letter_code
_entity_poly.pdbx_strand_id
1 'polypeptide(L)'
;KKTKGGYSLPRQFIELVASAGLVGVVALTGWRASEFGFSYSDIQRNRNMDKLDQYAFPHRYQVDWYVYKTSGRVRQLREVTFSAVAIAERLGRMHGSDGDRPCLYGTFNRKIPSQSEETVLKAVSGLWPHYVQHYAGFELIDNWESWQNLAQVEASGDLLTMDQYR
;
A
#
# COMPACT_ATOMS: atom_id res chain seq x y z
N LYS A 1 -12.42 -27.97 21.34
CA LYS A 1 -13.20 -26.73 21.07
C LYS A 1 -12.63 -26.10 19.81
N LYS A 2 -13.37 -26.18 18.68
CA LYS A 2 -13.02 -25.46 17.46
C LYS A 2 -13.22 -23.97 17.76
N THR A 3 -12.13 -23.22 17.82
CA THR A 3 -12.16 -21.75 17.80
C THR A 3 -12.72 -21.32 16.45
N LYS A 4 -13.86 -20.66 16.47
CA LYS A 4 -14.46 -20.05 15.27
C LYS A 4 -13.46 -19.12 14.61
N GLY A 5 -13.00 -19.48 13.41
CA GLY A 5 -12.59 -18.49 12.39
C GLY A 5 -11.28 -17.73 12.59
N GLY A 6 -10.41 -18.09 13.52
CA GLY A 6 -9.10 -17.43 13.65
C GLY A 6 -8.10 -17.95 12.59
N TYR A 7 -7.57 -17.06 11.79
CA TYR A 7 -6.42 -17.38 10.95
C TYR A 7 -5.23 -17.80 11.82
N SER A 8 -4.39 -18.71 11.31
CA SER A 8 -3.14 -19.06 12.01
C SER A 8 -2.24 -17.82 12.12
N LEU A 9 -1.46 -17.71 13.21
CA LEU A 9 -0.51 -16.60 13.41
C LEU A 9 0.39 -16.32 12.20
N PRO A 10 0.96 -17.33 11.52
CA PRO A 10 1.75 -17.11 10.32
C PRO A 10 0.97 -16.39 9.21
N ARG A 11 -0.29 -16.72 9.01
CA ARG A 11 -1.14 -16.06 8.01
C ARG A 11 -1.43 -14.62 8.37
N GLN A 12 -1.74 -14.34 9.63
CA GLN A 12 -1.94 -12.97 10.10
C GLN A 12 -0.69 -12.12 9.90
N PHE A 13 0.48 -12.68 10.19
CA PHE A 13 1.75 -11.99 9.95
C PHE A 13 2.01 -11.70 8.47
N ILE A 14 1.76 -12.68 7.60
CA ILE A 14 1.89 -12.49 6.14
C ILE A 14 0.94 -11.38 5.65
N GLU A 15 -0.32 -11.38 6.10
CA GLU A 15 -1.31 -10.37 5.73
C GLU A 15 -0.91 -8.97 6.23
N LEU A 16 -0.35 -8.87 7.44
CA LEU A 16 0.16 -7.62 7.99
C LEU A 16 1.35 -7.08 7.16
N VAL A 17 2.31 -7.93 6.85
CA VAL A 17 3.48 -7.56 6.02
C VAL A 17 3.04 -7.13 4.62
N ALA A 18 2.09 -7.86 4.02
CA ALA A 18 1.54 -7.52 2.71
C ALA A 18 0.85 -6.15 2.72
N SER A 19 0.02 -5.91 3.72
CA SER A 19 -0.69 -4.63 3.89
C SER A 19 0.30 -3.48 4.13
N ALA A 20 1.30 -3.67 4.99
CA ALA A 20 2.33 -2.67 5.24
C ALA A 20 3.14 -2.35 3.98
N GLY A 21 3.51 -3.36 3.19
CA GLY A 21 4.20 -3.17 1.92
C GLY A 21 3.35 -2.40 0.91
N LEU A 22 2.08 -2.75 0.76
CA LEU A 22 1.16 -2.04 -0.13
C LEU A 22 1.01 -0.56 0.28
N VAL A 23 0.77 -0.29 1.56
CA VAL A 23 0.68 1.08 2.08
C VAL A 23 2.00 1.84 1.88
N GLY A 24 3.14 1.17 2.06
CA GLY A 24 4.46 1.75 1.78
C GLY A 24 4.61 2.19 0.31
N VAL A 25 4.17 1.38 -0.65
CA VAL A 25 4.19 1.77 -2.08
C VAL A 25 3.26 2.95 -2.34
N VAL A 26 2.07 2.95 -1.74
CA VAL A 26 1.13 4.08 -1.84
C VAL A 26 1.77 5.38 -1.33
N ALA A 27 2.39 5.34 -0.16
CA ALA A 27 3.07 6.49 0.44
C ALA A 27 4.25 6.99 -0.40
N LEU A 28 5.05 6.09 -0.99
CA LEU A 28 6.20 6.44 -1.80
C LEU A 28 5.86 6.99 -3.19
N THR A 29 4.66 6.70 -3.70
CA THR A 29 4.24 7.12 -5.04
C THR A 29 3.25 8.27 -5.03
N GLY A 30 2.44 8.41 -3.98
CA GLY A 30 1.36 9.37 -3.91
C GLY A 30 0.25 9.15 -4.95
N TRP A 31 0.18 7.95 -5.56
CA TRP A 31 -0.82 7.64 -6.56
C TRP A 31 -2.19 7.37 -5.94
N ARG A 32 -3.22 7.46 -6.74
CA ARG A 32 -4.59 7.15 -6.29
C ARG A 32 -4.76 5.66 -6.03
N ALA A 33 -5.57 5.31 -5.06
CA ALA A 33 -5.83 3.93 -4.66
C ALA A 33 -6.28 3.02 -5.83
N SER A 34 -6.92 3.57 -6.86
CA SER A 34 -7.31 2.85 -8.07
C SER A 34 -6.17 2.52 -9.03
N GLU A 35 -4.95 3.01 -8.80
CA GLU A 35 -3.83 2.96 -9.75
C GLU A 35 -2.76 1.91 -9.39
N PHE A 36 -3.04 0.98 -8.48
CA PHE A 36 -2.07 0.00 -7.98
C PHE A 36 -2.22 -1.42 -8.53
N GLY A 37 -2.90 -1.57 -9.66
CA GLY A 37 -3.12 -2.87 -10.29
C GLY A 37 -2.01 -3.32 -11.26
N PHE A 38 -0.88 -2.64 -11.32
CA PHE A 38 0.21 -2.96 -12.23
C PHE A 38 0.90 -4.29 -11.90
N SER A 39 1.48 -4.91 -12.91
CA SER A 39 2.23 -6.16 -12.83
C SER A 39 3.73 -5.92 -13.00
N TYR A 40 4.53 -6.98 -12.90
CA TYR A 40 5.96 -6.88 -13.17
C TYR A 40 6.29 -6.45 -14.59
N SER A 41 5.49 -6.89 -15.59
CA SER A 41 5.70 -6.51 -16.99
C SER A 41 5.48 -5.01 -17.24
N ASP A 42 4.80 -4.32 -16.33
CA ASP A 42 4.59 -2.87 -16.42
C ASP A 42 5.73 -2.06 -15.80
N ILE A 43 6.67 -2.72 -15.09
CA ILE A 43 7.81 -2.07 -14.45
C ILE A 43 8.99 -2.04 -15.42
N GLN A 44 9.46 -0.85 -15.74
CA GLN A 44 10.63 -0.63 -16.59
C GLN A 44 11.83 -0.18 -15.75
N ARG A 45 13.00 -0.76 -16.04
CA ARG A 45 14.26 -0.37 -15.45
C ARG A 45 15.19 0.13 -16.54
N ASN A 46 15.45 1.41 -16.56
CA ASN A 46 16.28 2.07 -17.54
C ASN A 46 17.59 2.54 -16.91
N ARG A 47 18.69 2.57 -17.70
CA ARG A 47 19.92 3.19 -17.26
C ARG A 47 19.69 4.68 -17.06
N ASN A 48 20.17 5.21 -15.93
CA ASN A 48 20.14 6.65 -15.71
C ASN A 48 21.22 7.33 -16.54
N MET A 49 20.83 8.22 -17.41
CA MET A 49 21.71 8.99 -18.28
C MET A 49 21.96 10.43 -17.80
N ASP A 50 21.35 10.79 -16.66
CA ASP A 50 21.56 12.10 -16.05
C ASP A 50 22.96 12.18 -15.45
N LYS A 51 23.78 13.10 -15.96
CA LYS A 51 25.16 13.28 -15.53
C LYS A 51 25.31 13.74 -14.08
N LEU A 52 24.25 14.34 -13.52
CA LEU A 52 24.30 14.90 -12.16
C LEU A 52 24.16 13.81 -11.10
N ASP A 53 23.36 12.78 -11.35
CA ASP A 53 23.02 11.78 -10.33
C ASP A 53 23.19 10.31 -10.74
N GLN A 54 23.62 10.03 -12.00
CA GLN A 54 23.75 8.66 -12.51
C GLN A 54 24.70 7.76 -11.70
N TYR A 55 25.65 8.34 -10.96
CA TYR A 55 26.55 7.58 -10.10
C TYR A 55 25.91 7.15 -8.79
N ALA A 56 25.04 8.00 -8.24
CA ALA A 56 24.28 7.70 -7.04
C ALA A 56 23.05 6.81 -7.35
N PHE A 57 22.42 7.07 -8.49
CA PHE A 57 21.23 6.38 -8.96
C PHE A 57 21.45 5.83 -10.36
N PRO A 58 22.13 4.69 -10.51
CA PRO A 58 22.51 4.17 -11.83
C PRO A 58 21.32 3.74 -12.69
N HIS A 59 20.15 3.61 -12.11
CA HIS A 59 18.93 3.23 -12.79
C HIS A 59 17.76 4.15 -12.45
N ARG A 60 16.94 4.41 -13.45
CA ARG A 60 15.61 5.01 -13.32
C ARG A 60 14.57 3.90 -13.42
N TYR A 61 13.55 3.97 -12.58
CA TYR A 61 12.45 3.02 -12.56
C TYR A 61 11.17 3.74 -12.96
N GLN A 62 10.42 3.11 -13.84
CA GLN A 62 9.16 3.65 -14.35
C GLN A 62 8.12 2.54 -14.37
N VAL A 63 6.86 2.91 -14.17
CA VAL A 63 5.72 2.01 -14.31
C VAL A 63 4.80 2.54 -15.39
N ASP A 64 4.56 1.73 -16.40
CA ASP A 64 3.58 2.01 -17.45
C ASP A 64 2.22 1.46 -17.04
N TRP A 65 1.36 2.30 -16.49
CA TRP A 65 0.07 1.88 -15.98
C TRP A 65 -1.03 2.93 -16.17
N TYR A 66 -2.27 2.51 -15.99
CA TYR A 66 -3.44 3.32 -16.22
C TYR A 66 -3.61 4.45 -15.20
N VAL A 67 -3.95 5.63 -15.70
CA VAL A 67 -4.40 6.79 -14.92
C VAL A 67 -5.89 6.99 -15.20
N TYR A 68 -6.72 6.68 -14.20
CA TYR A 68 -8.15 6.55 -14.44
C TYR A 68 -8.92 7.87 -14.41
N LYS A 69 -8.61 8.75 -13.49
CA LYS A 69 -9.44 9.94 -13.24
C LYS A 69 -9.15 11.12 -14.15
N THR A 70 -7.90 11.29 -14.53
CA THR A 70 -7.46 12.49 -15.29
C THR A 70 -7.26 12.23 -16.78
N SER A 71 -7.00 11.00 -17.17
CA SER A 71 -6.58 10.67 -18.53
C SER A 71 -7.51 9.68 -19.25
N GLY A 72 -8.74 9.48 -18.73
CA GLY A 72 -9.72 8.64 -19.43
C GLY A 72 -9.30 7.18 -19.61
N ARG A 73 -8.59 6.60 -18.66
CA ARG A 73 -8.04 5.23 -18.69
C ARG A 73 -6.90 5.05 -19.69
N VAL A 74 -6.08 6.06 -19.86
CA VAL A 74 -4.89 5.97 -20.70
C VAL A 74 -3.71 5.46 -19.87
N ARG A 75 -2.88 4.59 -20.44
CA ARG A 75 -1.60 4.20 -19.86
C ARG A 75 -0.64 5.38 -19.89
N GLN A 76 0.09 5.55 -18.82
CA GLN A 76 1.13 6.57 -18.70
C GLN A 76 2.36 5.98 -18.03
N LEU A 77 3.50 6.32 -18.58
CA LEU A 77 4.80 6.00 -18.00
C LEU A 77 5.10 7.00 -16.90
N ARG A 78 5.23 6.53 -15.66
CA ARG A 78 5.48 7.38 -14.49
C ARG A 78 6.72 6.90 -13.74
N GLU A 79 7.56 7.83 -13.35
CA GLU A 79 8.72 7.51 -12.52
C GLU A 79 8.30 7.08 -11.11
N VAL A 80 9.05 6.11 -10.60
CA VAL A 80 8.88 5.56 -9.25
C VAL A 80 10.26 5.39 -8.60
N THR A 81 10.28 5.43 -7.28
CA THR A 81 11.52 5.23 -6.54
C THR A 81 11.96 3.76 -6.58
N PHE A 82 13.27 3.54 -6.44
CA PHE A 82 13.81 2.18 -6.24
C PHE A 82 13.13 1.46 -5.07
N SER A 83 12.88 2.17 -3.97
CA SER A 83 12.21 1.61 -2.79
C SER A 83 10.81 1.09 -3.09
N ALA A 84 10.02 1.84 -3.86
CA ALA A 84 8.68 1.40 -4.29
C ALA A 84 8.76 0.13 -5.13
N VAL A 85 9.69 0.07 -6.09
CA VAL A 85 9.91 -1.12 -6.92
C VAL A 85 10.38 -2.32 -6.09
N ALA A 86 11.34 -2.12 -5.20
CA ALA A 86 11.86 -3.19 -4.35
C ALA A 86 10.77 -3.79 -3.43
N ILE A 87 9.86 -2.96 -2.91
CA ILE A 87 8.69 -3.44 -2.15
C ILE A 87 7.76 -4.21 -3.08
N ALA A 88 7.43 -3.65 -4.25
CA ALA A 88 6.55 -4.31 -5.22
C ALA A 88 7.07 -5.68 -5.64
N GLU A 89 8.38 -5.81 -5.90
CA GLU A 89 9.01 -7.09 -6.23
C GLU A 89 8.94 -8.11 -5.10
N ARG A 90 9.11 -7.66 -3.85
CA ARG A 90 9.00 -8.54 -2.67
C ARG A 90 7.57 -9.02 -2.47
N LEU A 91 6.60 -8.10 -2.57
CA LEU A 91 5.18 -8.44 -2.47
C LEU A 91 4.77 -9.41 -3.57
N GLY A 92 5.17 -9.16 -4.81
CA GLY A 92 4.87 -10.04 -5.91
C GLY A 92 5.43 -11.45 -5.72
N ARG A 93 6.68 -11.58 -5.25
CA ARG A 93 7.25 -12.89 -4.88
C ARG A 93 6.45 -13.57 -3.76
N MET A 94 6.05 -12.83 -2.75
CA MET A 94 5.24 -13.35 -1.64
C MET A 94 3.87 -13.83 -2.10
N HIS A 95 3.27 -13.14 -3.08
CA HIS A 95 1.99 -13.52 -3.67
C HIS A 95 2.08 -14.56 -4.78
N GLY A 96 3.29 -14.95 -5.18
CA GLY A 96 3.49 -15.82 -6.34
C GLY A 96 3.02 -15.16 -7.64
N SER A 97 3.13 -13.85 -7.72
CA SER A 97 2.77 -13.10 -8.94
C SER A 97 3.78 -13.39 -10.05
N ASP A 98 3.26 -13.60 -11.23
CA ASP A 98 4.02 -13.80 -12.46
C ASP A 98 3.37 -12.99 -13.59
N GLY A 99 4.21 -12.49 -14.50
CA GLY A 99 3.74 -11.83 -15.73
C GLY A 99 2.68 -10.74 -15.49
N ASP A 100 1.46 -11.04 -15.90
CA ASP A 100 0.34 -10.07 -15.93
C ASP A 100 -0.45 -9.92 -14.63
N ARG A 101 -0.06 -10.61 -13.57
CA ARG A 101 -0.74 -10.50 -12.29
C ARG A 101 -0.29 -9.26 -11.53
N PRO A 102 -1.20 -8.59 -10.80
CA PRO A 102 -0.81 -7.50 -9.92
C PRO A 102 0.29 -7.93 -8.95
N CYS A 103 1.36 -7.15 -8.84
CA CYS A 103 2.47 -7.48 -7.96
C CYS A 103 2.24 -7.08 -6.51
N LEU A 104 1.35 -6.11 -6.24
CA LEU A 104 1.15 -5.58 -4.90
C LEU A 104 0.13 -6.35 -4.07
N TYR A 105 -0.71 -7.19 -4.69
CA TYR A 105 -1.73 -7.98 -3.99
C TYR A 105 -2.07 -9.27 -4.73
N GLY A 106 -2.31 -10.34 -3.97
CA GLY A 106 -2.44 -11.71 -4.48
C GLY A 106 -3.81 -12.14 -5.00
N THR A 107 -4.65 -11.23 -5.48
CA THR A 107 -5.98 -11.61 -5.98
C THR A 107 -5.99 -11.81 -7.47
N PHE A 108 -6.16 -13.07 -7.86
CA PHE A 108 -5.98 -13.59 -9.21
C PHE A 108 -6.91 -13.07 -10.29
N ASN A 109 -8.02 -12.44 -9.95
CA ASN A 109 -9.07 -12.10 -10.92
C ASN A 109 -9.30 -10.58 -11.08
N ARG A 110 -8.40 -9.75 -10.58
CA ARG A 110 -8.73 -8.34 -10.40
C ARG A 110 -7.92 -7.43 -11.33
N LYS A 111 -8.34 -7.38 -12.58
CA LYS A 111 -7.88 -6.40 -13.58
C LYS A 111 -8.68 -5.07 -13.54
N ILE A 112 -9.57 -4.89 -12.57
CA ILE A 112 -10.49 -3.76 -12.53
C ILE A 112 -10.01 -2.71 -11.52
N PRO A 113 -9.98 -1.41 -11.86
CA PRO A 113 -9.48 -0.32 -11.00
C PRO A 113 -10.15 -0.23 -9.65
N SER A 114 -11.46 -0.43 -9.59
CA SER A 114 -12.24 -0.40 -8.34
C SER A 114 -11.75 -1.43 -7.32
N GLN A 115 -11.13 -2.49 -7.78
CA GLN A 115 -10.59 -3.54 -6.90
C GLN A 115 -9.22 -3.19 -6.33
N SER A 116 -8.42 -2.41 -7.05
CA SER A 116 -7.21 -1.82 -6.50
C SER A 116 -7.57 -0.87 -5.36
N GLU A 117 -8.54 0.00 -5.57
CA GLU A 117 -9.01 0.94 -4.56
C GLU A 117 -9.50 0.23 -3.29
N GLU A 118 -10.39 -0.74 -3.43
CA GLU A 118 -10.88 -1.55 -2.30
C GLU A 118 -9.74 -2.26 -1.55
N THR A 119 -8.75 -2.79 -2.29
CA THR A 119 -7.61 -3.48 -1.69
C THR A 119 -6.72 -2.53 -0.90
N VAL A 120 -6.43 -1.35 -1.45
CA VAL A 120 -5.66 -0.31 -0.77
C VAL A 120 -6.38 0.17 0.48
N LEU A 121 -7.67 0.48 0.38
CA LEU A 121 -8.46 0.93 1.52
C LEU A 121 -8.53 -0.12 2.63
N LYS A 122 -8.70 -1.39 2.28
CA LYS A 122 -8.65 -2.50 3.25
C LYS A 122 -7.29 -2.63 3.92
N ALA A 123 -6.19 -2.47 3.17
CA ALA A 123 -4.85 -2.52 3.74
C ALA A 123 -4.61 -1.37 4.72
N VAL A 124 -5.00 -0.15 4.38
CA VAL A 124 -4.90 1.02 5.27
C VAL A 124 -5.75 0.82 6.52
N SER A 125 -7.02 0.46 6.36
CA SER A 125 -7.94 0.23 7.49
C SER A 125 -7.47 -0.90 8.40
N GLY A 126 -6.89 -1.97 7.84
CA GLY A 126 -6.37 -3.09 8.61
C GLY A 126 -5.09 -2.75 9.39
N LEU A 127 -4.28 -1.82 8.91
CA LEU A 127 -3.06 -1.35 9.60
C LEU A 127 -3.34 -0.26 10.63
N TRP A 128 -4.40 0.51 10.44
CA TRP A 128 -4.70 1.67 11.26
C TRP A 128 -4.76 1.37 12.76
N PRO A 129 -5.48 0.34 13.23
CA PRO A 129 -5.51 -0.01 14.65
C PRO A 129 -4.13 -0.29 15.22
N HIS A 130 -3.28 -1.02 14.49
CA HIS A 130 -1.92 -1.32 14.91
C HIS A 130 -1.06 -0.05 14.98
N TYR A 131 -1.21 0.84 14.02
CA TYR A 131 -0.49 2.11 14.01
C TYR A 131 -0.88 2.98 15.20
N VAL A 132 -2.18 3.19 15.44
CA VAL A 132 -2.68 4.01 16.55
C VAL A 132 -2.25 3.44 17.91
N GLN A 133 -2.27 2.11 18.06
CA GLN A 133 -1.90 1.44 19.29
C GLN A 133 -0.40 1.57 19.65
N HIS A 134 0.46 1.63 18.63
CA HIS A 134 1.91 1.53 18.83
C HIS A 134 2.68 2.80 18.49
N TYR A 135 2.04 3.82 17.94
CA TYR A 135 2.70 5.06 17.57
C TYR A 135 2.57 6.12 18.68
N ALA A 136 3.65 6.33 19.41
CA ALA A 136 3.70 7.31 20.49
C ALA A 136 3.59 8.78 20.03
N GLY A 137 3.77 9.05 18.73
CA GLY A 137 3.72 10.40 18.16
C GLY A 137 2.37 11.10 18.25
N PHE A 138 1.30 10.36 18.54
CA PHE A 138 -0.03 10.97 18.76
C PHE A 138 -0.08 11.86 20.02
N GLU A 139 0.75 11.60 21.01
CA GLU A 139 0.88 12.43 22.22
C GLU A 139 1.35 13.85 21.92
N LEU A 140 1.96 14.06 20.72
CA LEU A 140 2.42 15.37 20.26
C LEU A 140 1.33 16.18 19.54
N ILE A 141 0.15 15.60 19.33
CA ILE A 141 -0.98 16.28 18.70
C ILE A 141 -1.71 17.11 19.75
N ASP A 142 -1.85 18.41 19.49
CA ASP A 142 -2.64 19.29 20.35
C ASP A 142 -4.07 18.76 20.50
N ASN A 143 -4.56 18.75 21.75
CA ASN A 143 -5.88 18.23 22.09
C ASN A 143 -6.05 16.69 21.89
N TRP A 144 -4.96 15.94 21.95
CA TRP A 144 -4.99 14.48 21.82
C TRP A 144 -6.03 13.81 22.74
N GLU A 145 -6.19 14.30 23.97
CA GLU A 145 -7.18 13.80 24.92
C GLU A 145 -8.62 13.91 24.39
N SER A 146 -8.92 14.98 23.65
CA SER A 146 -10.23 15.13 23.00
C SER A 146 -10.44 14.11 21.91
N TRP A 147 -9.40 13.77 21.15
CA TRP A 147 -9.42 12.73 20.12
C TRP A 147 -9.55 11.32 20.73
N GLN A 148 -8.89 11.06 21.84
CA GLN A 148 -9.04 9.80 22.58
C GLN A 148 -10.48 9.61 23.08
N ASN A 149 -11.11 10.64 23.60
CA ASN A 149 -12.49 10.58 24.07
C ASN A 149 -13.48 10.27 22.93
N LEU A 150 -13.26 10.81 21.74
CA LEU A 150 -14.05 10.45 20.55
C LEU A 150 -13.86 8.99 20.15
N ALA A 151 -12.65 8.46 20.28
CA ALA A 151 -12.35 7.06 19.98
C ALA A 151 -12.98 6.06 20.94
N GLN A 152 -13.11 6.43 22.21
CA GLN A 152 -13.69 5.58 23.26
C GLN A 152 -15.18 5.34 23.08
N VAL A 153 -15.88 6.23 22.40
CA VAL A 153 -17.34 6.14 22.22
C VAL A 153 -17.73 5.01 21.25
N GLU A 154 -16.88 4.66 20.31
CA GLU A 154 -17.23 3.69 19.26
C GLU A 154 -16.44 2.40 19.30
N ALA A 155 -15.29 2.40 19.93
CA ALA A 155 -14.46 1.22 19.99
C ALA A 155 -14.63 0.54 21.33
N SER A 156 -14.99 -0.72 21.33
CA SER A 156 -14.81 -1.62 22.49
C SER A 156 -13.32 -1.75 22.89
N GLY A 157 -12.50 -0.77 22.59
CA GLY A 157 -11.09 -0.64 22.90
C GLY A 157 -10.56 0.68 22.33
N ASP A 158 -9.64 1.27 22.98
CA ASP A 158 -9.04 2.60 22.90
C ASP A 158 -8.43 3.02 21.52
N LEU A 159 -9.03 2.65 20.40
CA LEU A 159 -8.48 2.89 19.07
C LEU A 159 -9.34 3.86 18.26
N LEU A 160 -8.72 4.92 17.76
CA LEU A 160 -9.33 5.80 16.76
C LEU A 160 -9.66 5.03 15.48
N THR A 161 -10.83 5.26 14.93
CA THR A 161 -11.15 4.80 13.58
C THR A 161 -10.53 5.74 12.54
N MET A 162 -10.39 5.26 11.30
CA MET A 162 -9.93 6.10 10.19
C MET A 162 -10.80 7.34 9.99
N ASP A 163 -12.10 7.23 10.20
CA ASP A 163 -13.05 8.33 10.00
C ASP A 163 -12.96 9.38 11.09
N GLN A 164 -12.59 8.99 12.30
CA GLN A 164 -12.36 9.91 13.42
C GLN A 164 -11.05 10.70 13.29
N TYR A 165 -10.09 10.17 12.55
CA TYR A 165 -8.82 10.86 12.32
C TYR A 165 -8.87 11.87 11.16
N ARG A 166 -9.84 11.76 10.27
CA ARG A 166 -10.04 12.71 9.15
C ARG A 166 -10.64 14.03 9.62
#